data_a099cf1838d03ed72d1e9c8384683411
#
_entry.id   a099cf1838d03ed72d1e9c8384683411
#
_cell.length_a   1.000
_cell.length_b   1.000
_cell.length_c   1.000
_cell.angle_alpha   90.00
_cell.angle_beta   90.00
_cell.angle_gamma   90.00
#
_symmetry.space_group_name_H-M   'P 1'
#
loop_
_entity.id
_entity.type
_entity.pdbx_description
1 polymer ?
#
loop_
_entity_poly.entity_id
_entity_poly.type
_entity_poly.pdbx_seq_one_letter_code
_entity_poly.pdbx_strand_id
1 'polypeptide(L)'
;MSSRYRADRGRAASDMTRKLRELLQKSDNRICADCSAPDPKWASANIGVFICLKCSGVHRSLGTHVSKVLSVTLDQWADDEINSMIEVGGNSYANAIYEAFLPEGYHKPHPDSSQEERADFIRS
;
A
#
# COMPACT_ATOMS: atom_id res chain seq x y z
N MET A 1 17.22 -28.27 -17.84
CA MET A 1 16.95 -28.17 -16.41
C MET A 1 16.81 -26.73 -15.94
N SER A 2 17.84 -25.91 -16.14
CA SER A 2 17.78 -24.50 -15.70
C SER A 2 16.67 -23.69 -16.39
N SER A 3 16.41 -23.92 -17.68
CA SER A 3 15.35 -23.22 -18.41
C SER A 3 13.95 -23.58 -17.92
N ARG A 4 13.74 -24.85 -17.58
CA ARG A 4 12.48 -25.31 -17.01
C ARG A 4 12.24 -24.67 -15.63
N TYR A 5 13.26 -24.60 -14.83
CA TYR A 5 13.21 -24.00 -13.51
C TYR A 5 12.89 -22.49 -13.59
N ARG A 6 13.49 -21.79 -14.55
CA ARG A 6 13.22 -20.37 -14.80
C ARG A 6 11.77 -20.14 -15.24
N ALA A 7 11.25 -21.02 -16.07
CA ALA A 7 9.86 -20.92 -16.54
C ALA A 7 8.89 -21.05 -15.38
N ASP A 8 9.13 -21.97 -14.47
CA ASP A 8 8.29 -22.14 -13.28
C ASP A 8 8.38 -20.93 -12.35
N ARG A 9 9.54 -20.37 -12.16
CA ARG A 9 9.72 -19.12 -11.40
C ARG A 9 8.99 -17.97 -12.06
N GLY A 10 9.09 -17.85 -13.36
CA GLY A 10 8.39 -16.82 -14.12
C GLY A 10 6.88 -16.90 -13.96
N ARG A 11 6.33 -18.12 -13.97
CA ARG A 11 4.91 -18.33 -13.75
C ARG A 11 4.49 -17.92 -12.34
N ALA A 12 5.23 -18.33 -11.33
CA ALA A 12 4.92 -17.98 -9.95
C ALA A 12 4.96 -16.47 -9.74
N ALA A 13 6.00 -15.80 -10.24
CA ALA A 13 6.12 -14.34 -10.16
C ALA A 13 4.98 -13.66 -10.91
N SER A 14 4.61 -14.18 -12.10
CA SER A 14 3.53 -13.64 -12.92
C SER A 14 2.18 -13.77 -12.21
N ASP A 15 1.93 -14.91 -11.57
CA ASP A 15 0.69 -15.13 -10.82
C ASP A 15 0.57 -14.21 -9.61
N MET A 16 1.64 -14.03 -8.88
CA MET A 16 1.65 -13.13 -7.73
C MET A 16 1.49 -11.67 -8.16
N THR A 17 2.15 -11.27 -9.24
CA THR A 17 2.00 -9.94 -9.82
C THR A 17 0.56 -9.70 -10.25
N ARG A 18 -0.09 -10.69 -10.86
CA ARG A 18 -1.49 -10.60 -11.25
C ARG A 18 -2.40 -10.41 -10.04
N LYS A 19 -2.16 -11.15 -8.97
CA LYS A 19 -2.94 -11.01 -7.72
C LYS A 19 -2.82 -9.60 -7.15
N LEU A 20 -1.63 -9.02 -7.19
CA LEU A 20 -1.41 -7.64 -6.74
C LEU A 20 -2.18 -6.65 -7.61
N ARG A 21 -2.19 -6.84 -8.92
CA ARG A 21 -2.94 -6.00 -9.85
C ARG A 21 -4.45 -6.11 -9.64
N GLU A 22 -4.96 -7.31 -9.42
CA GLU A 22 -6.36 -7.54 -9.13
C GLU A 22 -6.77 -6.84 -7.83
N LEU A 23 -5.93 -6.92 -6.82
CA LEU A 23 -6.16 -6.25 -5.55
C LEU A 23 -6.22 -4.73 -5.73
N LEU A 24 -5.32 -4.17 -6.53
CA LEU A 24 -5.27 -2.73 -6.81
C LEU A 24 -6.53 -2.24 -7.54
N GLN A 25 -7.20 -3.11 -8.29
CA GLN A 25 -8.39 -2.75 -9.05
C GLN A 25 -9.68 -2.71 -8.22
N LYS A 26 -9.66 -3.21 -7.01
CA LYS A 26 -10.83 -3.08 -6.12
C LYS A 26 -11.10 -1.61 -5.83
N SER A 27 -12.37 -1.25 -5.75
CA SER A 27 -12.78 0.16 -5.66
C SER A 27 -12.16 0.90 -4.48
N ASP A 28 -12.05 0.25 -3.33
CA ASP A 28 -11.45 0.85 -2.13
C ASP A 28 -9.95 1.05 -2.26
N ASN A 29 -9.29 0.31 -3.15
CA ASN A 29 -7.85 0.42 -3.40
C ASN A 29 -7.51 1.39 -4.52
N ARG A 30 -8.52 1.99 -5.15
CA ARG A 30 -8.32 3.00 -6.19
C ARG A 30 -8.10 4.40 -5.66
N ILE A 31 -8.19 4.55 -4.36
CA ILE A 31 -7.90 5.81 -3.69
C ILE A 31 -6.86 5.58 -2.59
N CYS A 32 -6.04 6.59 -2.35
CA CYS A 32 -5.03 6.52 -1.30
C CYS A 32 -5.67 6.28 0.06
N ALA A 33 -5.12 5.34 0.82
CA ALA A 33 -5.62 5.03 2.16
C ALA A 33 -5.57 6.22 3.11
N ASP A 34 -4.61 7.10 2.94
CA ASP A 34 -4.39 8.21 3.87
C ASP A 34 -5.08 9.50 3.47
N CYS A 35 -5.08 9.86 2.19
CA CYS A 35 -5.61 11.16 1.75
C CYS A 35 -6.69 11.08 0.67
N SER A 36 -7.06 9.88 0.25
CA SER A 36 -8.07 9.64 -0.80
C SER A 36 -7.71 10.14 -2.19
N ALA A 37 -6.44 10.44 -2.46
CA ALA A 37 -5.99 10.79 -3.81
C ALA A 37 -6.26 9.61 -4.77
N PRO A 38 -6.62 9.89 -6.03
CA PRO A 38 -6.95 8.81 -6.97
C PRO A 38 -5.70 8.07 -7.44
N ASP A 39 -5.91 6.82 -7.85
CA ASP A 39 -4.92 5.96 -8.51
C ASP A 39 -3.59 5.82 -7.75
N PRO A 40 -3.62 5.35 -6.49
CA PRO A 40 -2.38 5.14 -5.75
C PRO A 40 -1.56 4.04 -6.41
N LYS A 41 -0.28 4.28 -6.62
CA LYS A 41 0.65 3.32 -7.24
C LYS A 41 1.79 2.92 -6.32
N TRP A 42 1.66 3.24 -5.06
CA TRP A 42 2.59 2.90 -4.01
C TRP A 42 1.86 2.11 -2.93
N ALA A 43 2.60 1.42 -2.11
CA ALA A 43 2.02 0.65 -1.04
C ALA A 43 2.94 0.60 0.16
N SER A 44 2.34 0.45 1.34
CA SER A 44 3.06 0.03 2.55
C SER A 44 2.79 -1.46 2.71
N ALA A 45 3.77 -2.28 2.35
CA ALA A 45 3.58 -3.72 2.23
C ALA A 45 3.31 -4.39 3.58
N ASN A 46 3.92 -3.91 4.65
CA ASN A 46 3.72 -4.49 5.97
C ASN A 46 2.42 -4.01 6.65
N ILE A 47 1.97 -2.80 6.33
CA ILE A 47 0.70 -2.28 6.84
C ILE A 47 -0.47 -2.81 6.00
N GLY A 48 -0.24 -3.04 4.71
CA GLY A 48 -1.22 -3.64 3.82
C GLY A 48 -2.14 -2.64 3.14
N VAL A 49 -1.66 -1.44 2.84
CA VAL A 49 -2.48 -0.38 2.21
C VAL A 49 -1.81 0.17 0.95
N PHE A 50 -2.65 0.66 0.04
CA PHE A 50 -2.21 1.40 -1.14
C PHE A 50 -2.26 2.90 -0.85
N ILE A 51 -1.21 3.60 -1.21
CA ILE A 51 -1.01 5.02 -0.91
C ILE A 51 -0.50 5.77 -2.13
N CYS A 52 -0.74 7.09 -2.15
CA CYS A 52 -0.26 7.95 -3.23
C CYS A 52 1.23 8.29 -3.04
N LEU A 53 1.80 8.91 -4.06
CA LEU A 53 3.22 9.29 -4.02
C LEU A 53 3.56 10.21 -2.85
N LYS A 54 2.71 11.19 -2.58
CA LYS A 54 2.95 12.14 -1.49
C LYS A 54 2.92 11.46 -0.13
N CYS A 55 1.93 10.60 0.11
CA CYS A 55 1.84 9.84 1.36
C CYS A 55 2.98 8.82 1.47
N SER A 56 3.42 8.24 0.36
CA SER A 56 4.54 7.31 0.36
C SER A 56 5.83 7.97 0.86
N GLY A 57 6.03 9.24 0.52
CA GLY A 57 7.18 10.01 1.01
C GLY A 57 7.20 10.12 2.52
N VAL A 58 6.04 10.35 3.13
CA VAL A 58 5.92 10.39 4.59
C VAL A 58 6.15 9.01 5.20
N HIS A 59 5.55 7.96 4.63
CA HIS A 59 5.75 6.60 5.12
C HIS A 59 7.23 6.20 5.09
N ARG A 60 7.96 6.58 4.04
CA ARG A 60 9.41 6.33 3.96
C ARG A 60 10.18 6.98 5.09
N SER A 61 9.75 8.16 5.51
CA SER A 61 10.42 8.88 6.59
C SER A 61 10.27 8.20 7.95
N LEU A 62 9.31 7.28 8.09
CA LEU A 62 9.10 6.52 9.32
C LEU A 62 10.12 5.38 9.50
N GLY A 63 10.79 4.99 8.43
CA GLY A 63 11.71 3.87 8.43
C GLY A 63 11.06 2.56 7.97
N THR A 64 11.86 1.69 7.37
CA THR A 64 11.36 0.44 6.74
C THR A 64 10.77 -0.54 7.75
N HIS A 65 11.18 -0.47 9.01
CA HIS A 65 10.63 -1.31 10.06
C HIS A 65 9.22 -0.88 10.49
N VAL A 66 8.83 0.35 10.21
CA VAL A 66 7.48 0.87 10.50
C VAL A 66 6.61 0.76 9.26
N SER A 67 7.11 1.15 8.11
CA SER A 67 6.38 1.12 6.85
C SER A 67 7.33 0.77 5.71
N LYS A 68 7.16 -0.40 5.12
CA LYS A 68 7.94 -0.82 3.97
C LYS A 68 7.26 -0.37 2.69
N VAL A 69 7.72 0.73 2.14
CA VAL A 69 7.12 1.35 0.95
C VAL A 69 7.68 0.74 -0.32
N LEU A 70 6.77 0.27 -1.18
CA LEU A 70 7.10 -0.31 -2.48
C LEU A 70 6.23 0.32 -3.56
N SER A 71 6.83 0.54 -4.74
CA SER A 71 6.07 0.91 -5.92
C SER A 71 5.40 -0.31 -6.51
N VAL A 72 4.12 -0.20 -6.83
CA VAL A 72 3.37 -1.31 -7.43
C VAL A 72 3.90 -1.65 -8.83
N THR A 73 4.44 -0.66 -9.56
CA THR A 73 4.88 -0.83 -10.95
C THR A 73 6.39 -0.92 -11.11
N LEU A 74 7.16 -0.32 -10.21
CA LEU A 74 8.62 -0.18 -10.37
C LEU A 74 9.44 -1.15 -9.52
N ASP A 75 8.93 -1.56 -8.37
CA ASP A 75 9.66 -2.44 -7.46
C ASP A 75 9.26 -3.88 -7.68
N GLN A 76 10.17 -4.77 -7.37
CA GLN A 76 9.88 -6.20 -7.31
C GLN A 76 9.32 -6.53 -5.93
N TRP A 77 8.26 -7.32 -5.91
CA TRP A 77 7.59 -7.72 -4.68
C TRP A 77 7.89 -9.17 -4.37
N ALA A 78 8.25 -9.43 -3.12
CA ALA A 78 8.35 -10.80 -2.62
C ALA A 78 6.94 -11.36 -2.37
N ASP A 79 6.82 -12.68 -2.42
CA ASP A 79 5.53 -13.35 -2.24
C ASP A 79 4.90 -13.04 -0.89
N ASP A 80 5.69 -12.97 0.18
CA ASP A 80 5.20 -12.65 1.51
C ASP A 80 4.69 -11.21 1.60
N GLU A 81 5.27 -10.29 0.84
CA GLU A 81 4.80 -8.90 0.77
C GLU A 81 3.43 -8.81 0.09
N ILE A 82 3.26 -9.54 -1.01
CA ILE A 82 1.97 -9.59 -1.70
C ILE A 82 0.91 -10.27 -0.82
N ASN A 83 1.28 -11.36 -0.17
CA ASN A 83 0.38 -12.07 0.75
C ASN A 83 -0.06 -11.20 1.92
N SER A 84 0.82 -10.36 2.45
CA SER A 84 0.45 -9.40 3.50
C SER A 84 -0.65 -8.45 3.03
N MET A 85 -0.54 -7.94 1.81
CA MET A 85 -1.56 -7.08 1.22
C MET A 85 -2.90 -7.79 1.09
N ILE A 86 -2.88 -9.05 0.65
CA ILE A 86 -4.08 -9.87 0.50
C ILE A 86 -4.73 -10.15 1.85
N GLU A 87 -3.93 -10.46 2.87
CA GLU A 87 -4.42 -10.78 4.21
C GLU A 87 -5.12 -9.60 4.87
N VAL A 88 -4.62 -8.39 4.67
CA VAL A 88 -5.28 -7.18 5.20
C VAL A 88 -6.63 -6.96 4.54
N GLY A 89 -6.77 -7.34 3.27
CA GLY A 89 -8.04 -7.29 2.57
C GLY A 89 -8.40 -5.98 1.91
N GLY A 90 -7.50 -4.98 1.94
CA GLY A 90 -7.67 -3.73 1.21
C GLY A 90 -7.76 -2.50 2.09
N ASN A 91 -7.79 -1.34 1.42
CA ASN A 91 -7.79 -0.04 2.10
C ASN A 91 -9.02 0.19 2.97
N SER A 92 -10.17 -0.26 2.53
CA SER A 92 -11.41 -0.07 3.28
C SER A 92 -11.36 -0.77 4.63
N TYR A 93 -10.86 -1.99 4.66
CA TYR A 93 -10.73 -2.76 5.90
C TYR A 93 -9.68 -2.12 6.82
N ALA A 94 -8.52 -1.78 6.28
CA ALA A 94 -7.45 -1.13 7.04
C ALA A 94 -7.92 0.21 7.62
N ASN A 95 -8.65 1.00 6.82
CA ASN A 95 -9.17 2.30 7.25
C ASN A 95 -10.22 2.15 8.34
N ALA A 96 -11.07 1.14 8.27
CA ALA A 96 -12.08 0.89 9.29
C ALA A 96 -11.43 0.62 10.66
N ILE A 97 -10.35 -0.15 10.68
CA ILE A 97 -9.60 -0.41 11.91
C ILE A 97 -8.96 0.88 12.42
N TYR A 98 -8.32 1.63 11.52
CA TYR A 98 -7.61 2.86 11.88
C TYR A 98 -8.57 3.91 12.42
N GLU A 99 -9.69 4.12 11.73
CA GLU A 99 -10.69 5.13 12.10
C GLU A 99 -11.36 4.82 13.44
N ALA A 100 -11.49 3.56 13.79
CA ALA A 100 -12.02 3.14 15.09
C ALA A 100 -11.20 3.66 16.27
N PHE A 101 -9.92 3.94 16.06
CA PHE A 101 -8.99 4.40 17.10
C PHE A 101 -8.61 5.87 16.96
N LEU A 102 -9.14 6.59 15.97
CA LEU A 102 -8.83 8.02 15.80
C LEU A 102 -9.54 8.83 16.89
N PRO A 103 -8.85 9.78 17.53
CA PRO A 103 -9.47 10.70 18.46
C PRO A 103 -10.54 11.55 17.80
N GLU A 104 -11.55 11.96 18.56
CA GLU A 104 -12.57 12.86 18.08
C GLU A 104 -11.94 14.17 17.60
N GLY A 105 -12.38 14.64 16.44
CA GLY A 105 -11.82 15.86 15.83
C GLY A 105 -10.58 15.63 14.96
N TYR A 106 -10.11 14.41 14.87
CA TYR A 106 -8.97 14.07 14.04
C TYR A 106 -9.46 13.71 12.63
N HIS A 107 -8.94 14.42 11.63
CA HIS A 107 -9.38 14.24 10.24
C HIS A 107 -8.24 13.77 9.37
N LYS A 108 -8.57 12.91 8.39
CA LYS A 108 -7.62 12.50 7.38
C LYS A 108 -7.25 13.68 6.48
N PRO A 109 -6.00 13.72 5.97
CA PRO A 109 -5.63 14.74 5.01
C PRO A 109 -6.41 14.56 3.70
N HIS A 110 -6.50 15.65 2.95
CA HIS A 110 -7.02 15.66 1.59
C HIS A 110 -5.89 15.51 0.59
N PRO A 111 -6.19 15.17 -0.68
CA PRO A 111 -5.15 15.13 -1.73
C PRO A 111 -4.36 16.43 -1.85
N ASP A 112 -5.00 17.56 -1.56
CA ASP A 112 -4.39 18.90 -1.64
C ASP A 112 -3.76 19.35 -0.31
N SER A 113 -3.83 18.55 0.73
CA SER A 113 -3.24 18.91 2.02
C SER A 113 -1.73 19.10 1.91
N SER A 114 -1.17 19.95 2.78
CA SER A 114 0.27 20.15 2.87
C SER A 114 0.96 18.86 3.29
N GLN A 115 2.26 18.78 3.01
CA GLN A 115 3.04 17.62 3.44
C GLN A 115 3.13 17.55 4.97
N GLU A 116 3.11 18.67 5.64
CA GLU A 116 3.09 18.74 7.10
C GLU A 116 1.81 18.16 7.70
N GLU A 117 0.65 18.54 7.17
CA GLU A 117 -0.64 17.97 7.60
C GLU A 117 -0.70 16.48 7.36
N ARG A 118 -0.20 16.04 6.21
CA ARG A 118 -0.12 14.64 5.83
C ARG A 118 0.78 13.86 6.79
N ALA A 119 1.93 14.43 7.12
CA ALA A 119 2.87 13.82 8.05
C ALA A 119 2.29 13.70 9.46
N ASP A 120 1.59 14.71 9.93
CA ASP A 120 0.95 14.70 11.24
C ASP A 120 -0.06 13.55 11.36
N PHE A 121 -0.86 13.34 10.32
CA PHE A 121 -1.83 12.23 10.29
C PHE A 121 -1.12 10.88 10.26
N ILE A 122 -0.19 10.70 9.35
CA ILE A 122 0.46 9.40 9.12
C ILE A 122 1.30 8.98 10.34
N ARG A 123 1.95 9.92 11.00
CA ARG A 123 2.77 9.63 12.17
C ARG A 123 1.97 9.37 13.45
N SER A 124 0.73 9.78 13.46
CA SER A 124 -0.14 9.48 14.59
C SER A 124 -0.69 8.06 14.51
#